data_09c26428c802109171223e94007b20a5
#
_entry.id   09c26428c802109171223e94007b20a5
#
_cell.length_a   1.000
_cell.length_b   1.000
_cell.length_c   1.000
_cell.angle_alpha   90.00
_cell.angle_beta   90.00
_cell.angle_gamma   90.00
#
_symmetry.space_group_name_H-M   'P 1'
#
loop_
_entity.id
_entity.type
_entity.pdbx_description
1 polymer ?
#
loop_
_entity_poly.entity_id
_entity_poly.type
_entity_poly.pdbx_seq_one_letter_code
_entity_poly.pdbx_strand_id
1 'polypeptide(L)'
;MLMIRKTMFLLYLFIGIGNIYSQSKLSIEKQTANMNYNKLTLEEEAIILHKGTEYPGTGELLHNKASGIYVCKQCDAPLYTSKSKFESNCGWPSFDEEIEGAVQRLPDADGRRTEIICARCKGHLGHIFFNEGFTPKNTRHCVNSISMKFIPEKRQTLHKAYFASGCFWGTEYYFQELDGVEKTTVGYMGGHLESPTYREVCSGTTGHLETVEIIYHPEKISYEELVKYFFETHNFTQKNGQGPDIGSQYHSFIFYANENEKEIAEKYIEILIKKGYQVATKLASVSIF
;
A
#
# COMPACT_ATOMS: atom_id res chain seq x y z
N MET A 1 -18.15 -64.12 -37.29
CA MET A 1 -18.81 -63.25 -36.28
C MET A 1 -17.81 -62.50 -35.40
N LEU A 2 -16.61 -62.15 -35.94
CA LEU A 2 -15.52 -61.53 -35.17
C LEU A 2 -15.07 -60.16 -35.74
N MET A 3 -15.59 -59.71 -36.85
CA MET A 3 -15.18 -58.44 -37.50
C MET A 3 -16.05 -57.22 -37.15
N ILE A 4 -17.26 -57.37 -36.63
CA ILE A 4 -18.19 -56.29 -36.33
C ILE A 4 -17.95 -55.65 -34.96
N ARG A 5 -17.23 -56.32 -34.03
CA ARG A 5 -16.97 -55.77 -32.67
C ARG A 5 -15.81 -54.73 -32.60
N LYS A 6 -14.88 -54.71 -33.55
CA LYS A 6 -13.74 -53.77 -33.53
C LYS A 6 -14.08 -52.40 -34.05
N THR A 7 -15.04 -52.28 -34.98
CA THR A 7 -15.48 -51.00 -35.55
C THR A 7 -16.36 -50.16 -34.59
N MET A 8 -17.14 -50.82 -33.75
CA MET A 8 -17.96 -50.10 -32.76
C MET A 8 -17.12 -49.50 -31.62
N PHE A 9 -15.99 -50.10 -31.22
CA PHE A 9 -15.15 -49.56 -30.13
C PHE A 9 -14.38 -48.30 -30.55
N LEU A 10 -13.98 -48.16 -31.83
CA LEU A 10 -13.35 -46.94 -32.33
C LEU A 10 -14.34 -45.76 -32.46
N LEU A 11 -15.61 -46.05 -32.78
CA LEU A 11 -16.62 -44.99 -32.91
C LEU A 11 -16.98 -44.36 -31.54
N TYR A 12 -17.01 -45.14 -30.47
CA TYR A 12 -17.24 -44.62 -29.09
C TYR A 12 -16.06 -43.81 -28.55
N LEU A 13 -14.83 -44.11 -28.98
CA LEU A 13 -13.64 -43.32 -28.56
C LEU A 13 -13.63 -41.94 -29.19
N PHE A 14 -14.04 -41.79 -30.47
CA PHE A 14 -14.12 -40.52 -31.15
C PHE A 14 -15.26 -39.60 -30.65
N ILE A 15 -16.40 -40.20 -30.25
CA ILE A 15 -17.53 -39.42 -29.68
C ILE A 15 -17.19 -38.94 -28.27
N GLY A 16 -16.44 -39.72 -27.47
CA GLY A 16 -16.01 -39.31 -26.13
C GLY A 16 -15.02 -38.13 -26.13
N ILE A 17 -14.06 -38.12 -27.05
CA ILE A 17 -13.05 -37.04 -27.18
C ILE A 17 -13.69 -35.75 -27.71
N GLY A 18 -14.62 -35.82 -28.66
CA GLY A 18 -15.36 -34.67 -29.17
C GLY A 18 -16.23 -33.98 -28.11
N ASN A 19 -16.85 -34.75 -27.23
CA ASN A 19 -17.67 -34.22 -26.14
C ASN A 19 -16.83 -33.57 -25.02
N ILE A 20 -15.66 -34.09 -24.70
CA ILE A 20 -14.74 -33.49 -23.71
C ILE A 20 -14.18 -32.16 -24.24
N TYR A 21 -13.82 -32.11 -25.52
CA TYR A 21 -13.32 -30.90 -26.16
C TYR A 21 -14.40 -29.80 -26.28
N SER A 22 -15.65 -30.17 -26.55
CA SER A 22 -16.80 -29.27 -26.60
C SER A 22 -17.17 -28.73 -25.21
N GLN A 23 -17.15 -29.57 -24.18
CA GLN A 23 -17.45 -29.16 -22.80
C GLN A 23 -16.35 -28.27 -22.21
N SER A 24 -15.07 -28.56 -22.52
CA SER A 24 -13.96 -27.67 -22.08
C SER A 24 -14.02 -26.30 -22.77
N LYS A 25 -14.37 -26.25 -24.06
CA LYS A 25 -14.54 -24.97 -24.78
C LYS A 25 -15.72 -24.16 -24.25
N LEU A 26 -16.84 -24.80 -23.94
CA LEU A 26 -18.03 -24.16 -23.34
C LEU A 26 -17.78 -23.67 -21.92
N SER A 27 -16.95 -24.37 -21.14
CA SER A 27 -16.57 -23.94 -19.78
C SER A 27 -15.60 -22.76 -19.80
N ILE A 28 -14.69 -22.70 -20.77
CA ILE A 28 -13.78 -21.57 -20.97
C ILE A 28 -14.57 -20.34 -21.46
N GLU A 29 -15.49 -20.51 -22.42
CA GLU A 29 -16.34 -19.41 -22.90
C GLU A 29 -17.31 -18.90 -21.82
N LYS A 30 -17.81 -19.74 -20.93
CA LYS A 30 -18.62 -19.32 -19.76
C LYS A 30 -17.80 -18.63 -18.67
N GLN A 31 -16.54 -18.98 -18.47
CA GLN A 31 -15.65 -18.28 -17.53
C GLN A 31 -15.26 -16.89 -18.04
N THR A 32 -15.09 -16.71 -19.36
CA THR A 32 -14.83 -15.40 -19.95
C THR A 32 -16.05 -14.49 -20.01
N ALA A 33 -17.27 -15.05 -20.11
CA ALA A 33 -18.52 -14.29 -20.17
C ALA A 33 -18.90 -13.58 -18.86
N ASN A 34 -18.24 -13.87 -17.74
CA ASN A 34 -18.57 -13.30 -16.43
C ASN A 34 -17.48 -12.35 -15.89
N MET A 35 -16.47 -11.99 -16.70
CA MET A 35 -15.48 -10.99 -16.35
C MET A 35 -15.93 -9.61 -16.82
N ASN A 36 -16.13 -8.71 -15.87
CA ASN A 36 -16.43 -7.30 -16.16
C ASN A 36 -15.16 -6.64 -16.71
N TYR A 37 -15.07 -6.53 -18.04
CA TYR A 37 -13.98 -5.81 -18.70
C TYR A 37 -14.27 -4.31 -18.77
N ASN A 38 -13.24 -3.50 -18.69
CA ASN A 38 -13.33 -2.07 -18.91
C ASN A 38 -13.74 -1.81 -20.39
N LYS A 39 -14.56 -0.78 -20.59
CA LYS A 39 -14.89 -0.31 -21.94
C LYS A 39 -13.63 0.32 -22.53
N LEU A 40 -13.22 -0.16 -23.70
CA LEU A 40 -12.10 0.36 -24.45
C LEU A 40 -12.57 1.42 -25.46
N THR A 41 -11.69 2.35 -25.81
CA THR A 41 -11.86 3.24 -26.97
C THR A 41 -11.48 2.48 -28.24
N LEU A 42 -11.80 3.02 -29.43
CA LEU A 42 -11.44 2.40 -30.69
C LEU A 42 -9.91 2.23 -30.88
N GLU A 43 -9.13 3.19 -30.36
CA GLU A 43 -7.68 3.14 -30.41
C GLU A 43 -7.13 2.04 -29.46
N GLU A 44 -7.67 1.95 -28.24
CA GLU A 44 -7.33 0.89 -27.29
C GLU A 44 -7.71 -0.50 -27.84
N GLU A 45 -8.88 -0.64 -28.48
CA GLU A 45 -9.31 -1.88 -29.11
C GLU A 45 -8.36 -2.30 -30.25
N ALA A 46 -7.95 -1.36 -31.10
CA ALA A 46 -7.04 -1.63 -32.22
C ALA A 46 -5.70 -2.21 -31.74
N ILE A 47 -5.22 -1.80 -30.55
CA ILE A 47 -3.95 -2.29 -30.00
C ILE A 47 -4.17 -3.52 -29.13
N ILE A 48 -5.11 -3.47 -28.18
CA ILE A 48 -5.28 -4.53 -27.16
C ILE A 48 -5.95 -5.77 -27.74
N LEU A 49 -6.97 -5.60 -28.60
CA LEU A 49 -7.75 -6.71 -29.17
C LEU A 49 -7.25 -7.14 -30.56
N HIS A 50 -6.78 -6.18 -31.35
CA HIS A 50 -6.36 -6.43 -32.73
C HIS A 50 -4.84 -6.44 -32.93
N LYS A 51 -4.06 -6.48 -31.80
CA LYS A 51 -2.59 -6.62 -31.79
C LYS A 51 -1.85 -5.53 -32.53
N GLY A 52 -2.38 -4.30 -32.50
CA GLY A 52 -1.71 -3.13 -33.05
C GLY A 52 -0.49 -2.72 -32.20
N THR A 53 0.22 -1.72 -32.69
CA THR A 53 1.38 -1.14 -31.97
C THR A 53 1.17 0.37 -31.89
N GLU A 54 1.31 0.92 -30.68
CA GLU A 54 1.32 2.36 -30.43
C GLU A 54 2.51 3.02 -31.15
N TYR A 55 2.35 4.27 -31.57
CA TYR A 55 3.46 4.98 -32.23
C TYR A 55 4.61 5.24 -31.24
N PRO A 56 5.89 5.02 -31.64
CA PRO A 56 7.00 5.15 -30.71
C PRO A 56 7.13 6.57 -30.16
N GLY A 57 7.39 6.68 -28.86
CA GLY A 57 7.57 7.96 -28.18
C GLY A 57 6.29 8.71 -27.78
N THR A 58 5.11 8.21 -28.12
CA THR A 58 3.82 8.88 -27.83
C THR A 58 3.13 8.40 -26.58
N GLY A 59 3.57 7.27 -26.00
CA GLY A 59 2.90 6.63 -24.89
C GLY A 59 2.96 7.44 -23.59
N GLU A 60 1.80 7.70 -22.97
CA GLU A 60 1.64 8.48 -21.73
C GLU A 60 2.51 7.93 -20.59
N LEU A 61 2.66 6.61 -20.50
CA LEU A 61 3.42 5.96 -19.42
C LEU A 61 4.91 5.78 -19.74
N LEU A 62 5.38 6.22 -20.92
CA LEU A 62 6.77 6.07 -21.35
C LEU A 62 7.73 6.65 -20.30
N HIS A 63 7.54 7.90 -19.92
CA HIS A 63 8.42 8.63 -19.00
C HIS A 63 7.93 8.63 -17.54
N ASN A 64 6.90 7.84 -17.21
CA ASN A 64 6.40 7.76 -15.85
C ASN A 64 7.45 7.11 -14.91
N LYS A 65 7.88 7.85 -13.86
CA LYS A 65 8.86 7.42 -12.84
C LYS A 65 8.25 7.31 -11.43
N ALA A 66 6.95 7.53 -11.30
CA ALA A 66 6.26 7.44 -10.02
C ALA A 66 6.26 6.01 -9.49
N SER A 67 6.30 5.85 -8.16
CA SER A 67 6.12 4.54 -7.51
C SER A 67 4.67 4.08 -7.63
N GLY A 68 4.47 2.80 -8.01
CA GLY A 68 3.13 2.24 -8.19
C GLY A 68 3.13 0.95 -8.99
N ILE A 69 1.95 0.59 -9.44
CA ILE A 69 1.68 -0.65 -10.19
C ILE A 69 1.09 -0.30 -11.56
N TYR A 70 1.57 -0.97 -12.60
CA TYR A 70 1.00 -0.94 -13.93
C TYR A 70 0.02 -2.10 -14.06
N VAL A 71 -1.24 -1.79 -14.36
CA VAL A 71 -2.32 -2.77 -14.49
C VAL A 71 -2.83 -2.82 -15.93
N CYS A 72 -3.39 -3.96 -16.32
CA CYS A 72 -3.99 -4.13 -17.65
C CYS A 72 -5.14 -3.15 -17.87
N LYS A 73 -5.14 -2.44 -19.00
CA LYS A 73 -6.18 -1.48 -19.38
C LYS A 73 -7.56 -2.11 -19.44
N GLN A 74 -7.65 -3.33 -19.98
CA GLN A 74 -8.90 -4.05 -20.20
C GLN A 74 -9.51 -4.68 -18.95
N CYS A 75 -8.68 -5.21 -18.02
CA CYS A 75 -9.21 -6.05 -16.93
C CYS A 75 -8.69 -5.73 -15.53
N ASP A 76 -7.89 -4.67 -15.39
CA ASP A 76 -7.27 -4.21 -14.13
C ASP A 76 -6.36 -5.23 -13.43
N ALA A 77 -5.97 -6.31 -14.11
CA ALA A 77 -4.99 -7.25 -13.57
C ALA A 77 -3.63 -6.56 -13.39
N PRO A 78 -2.96 -6.70 -12.24
CA PRO A 78 -1.62 -6.18 -12.05
C PRO A 78 -0.64 -6.88 -12.99
N LEU A 79 0.22 -6.10 -13.68
CA LEU A 79 1.16 -6.59 -14.68
C LEU A 79 2.61 -6.37 -14.28
N TYR A 80 2.96 -5.12 -13.90
CA TYR A 80 4.31 -4.71 -13.58
C TYR A 80 4.34 -3.78 -12.38
N THR A 81 5.46 -3.76 -11.67
CA THR A 81 5.73 -2.74 -10.64
C THR A 81 6.62 -1.64 -11.21
N SER A 82 6.56 -0.44 -10.63
CA SER A 82 7.48 0.65 -11.00
C SER A 82 8.96 0.30 -10.76
N LYS A 83 9.25 -0.66 -9.87
CA LYS A 83 10.61 -1.12 -9.55
C LYS A 83 11.26 -1.87 -10.72
N SER A 84 10.46 -2.55 -11.56
CA SER A 84 10.96 -3.27 -12.73
C SER A 84 11.02 -2.40 -14.00
N LYS A 85 10.55 -1.13 -13.93
CA LYS A 85 10.58 -0.21 -15.09
C LYS A 85 11.95 0.43 -15.26
N PHE A 86 12.43 0.49 -16.48
CA PHE A 86 13.70 1.14 -16.85
C PHE A 86 13.63 1.87 -18.19
N GLU A 87 14.59 2.74 -18.45
CA GLU A 87 14.70 3.49 -19.70
C GLU A 87 15.54 2.70 -20.71
N SER A 88 14.92 2.26 -21.80
CA SER A 88 15.58 1.53 -22.90
C SER A 88 15.78 2.38 -24.17
N ASN A 89 15.19 3.57 -24.22
CA ASN A 89 15.16 4.46 -25.39
C ASN A 89 14.52 3.83 -26.64
N CYS A 90 13.75 2.75 -26.50
CA CYS A 90 13.09 2.08 -27.63
C CYS A 90 11.81 2.76 -28.11
N GLY A 91 11.29 3.73 -27.36
CA GLY A 91 10.06 4.45 -27.66
C GLY A 91 8.80 3.92 -26.95
N TRP A 92 8.91 2.86 -26.15
CA TRP A 92 7.82 2.29 -25.35
C TRP A 92 8.26 2.01 -23.92
N PRO A 93 7.32 1.99 -22.93
CA PRO A 93 7.60 1.54 -21.58
C PRO A 93 8.30 0.19 -21.55
N SER A 94 9.40 0.09 -20.82
CA SER A 94 10.22 -1.12 -20.70
C SER A 94 10.33 -1.59 -19.27
N PHE A 95 10.15 -2.91 -19.09
CA PHE A 95 10.23 -3.57 -17.77
C PHE A 95 11.15 -4.79 -17.88
N ASP A 96 11.92 -5.05 -16.85
CA ASP A 96 12.83 -6.21 -16.82
C ASP A 96 12.22 -7.45 -16.16
N GLU A 97 11.03 -7.29 -15.55
CA GLU A 97 10.29 -8.37 -14.88
C GLU A 97 8.80 -8.03 -14.81
N GLU A 98 7.96 -9.03 -15.02
CA GLU A 98 6.54 -8.99 -14.74
C GLU A 98 6.22 -9.40 -13.29
N ILE A 99 5.04 -9.06 -12.79
CA ILE A 99 4.46 -9.70 -11.60
C ILE A 99 4.22 -11.18 -11.93
N GLU A 100 4.64 -12.09 -11.08
CA GLU A 100 4.60 -13.53 -11.33
C GLU A 100 3.22 -14.00 -11.81
N GLY A 101 3.21 -14.68 -12.96
CA GLY A 101 1.98 -15.18 -13.59
C GLY A 101 1.08 -14.12 -14.26
N ALA A 102 1.48 -12.86 -14.30
CA ALA A 102 0.68 -11.77 -14.86
C ALA A 102 0.69 -11.73 -16.39
N VAL A 103 1.73 -12.25 -17.03
CA VAL A 103 1.96 -12.19 -18.46
C VAL A 103 2.10 -13.57 -19.07
N GLN A 104 1.46 -13.81 -20.19
CA GLN A 104 1.63 -15.01 -21.01
C GLN A 104 2.46 -14.67 -22.24
N ARG A 105 3.39 -15.56 -22.60
CA ARG A 105 4.28 -15.44 -23.75
C ARG A 105 3.80 -16.37 -24.87
N LEU A 106 3.71 -15.84 -26.09
CA LEU A 106 3.27 -16.58 -27.26
C LEU A 106 4.25 -16.31 -28.43
N PRO A 107 4.47 -17.26 -29.33
CA PRO A 107 5.13 -16.97 -30.60
C PRO A 107 4.31 -15.91 -31.35
N ASP A 108 4.98 -14.85 -31.85
CA ASP A 108 4.32 -13.87 -32.71
C ASP A 108 4.08 -14.44 -34.10
N ALA A 109 3.09 -13.92 -34.79
CA ALA A 109 2.73 -14.31 -36.16
C ALA A 109 3.87 -14.11 -37.19
N ASP A 110 4.82 -13.20 -36.90
CA ASP A 110 6.02 -12.97 -37.72
C ASP A 110 7.10 -14.08 -37.57
N GLY A 111 6.91 -15.01 -36.63
CA GLY A 111 7.82 -16.14 -36.39
C GLY A 111 9.18 -15.75 -35.83
N ARG A 112 9.42 -14.48 -35.48
CA ARG A 112 10.71 -13.93 -35.00
C ARG A 112 10.64 -13.39 -33.59
N ARG A 113 9.51 -12.79 -33.21
CA ARG A 113 9.31 -12.16 -31.90
C ARG A 113 8.50 -13.08 -30.98
N THR A 114 8.56 -12.76 -29.71
CA THR A 114 7.67 -13.36 -28.70
C THR A 114 6.69 -12.29 -28.24
N GLU A 115 5.43 -12.48 -28.57
CA GLU A 115 4.32 -11.64 -28.09
C GLU A 115 4.11 -11.85 -26.59
N ILE A 116 3.78 -10.77 -25.88
CA ILE A 116 3.33 -10.81 -24.50
C ILE A 116 1.88 -10.30 -24.42
N ILE A 117 1.05 -11.07 -23.70
CA ILE A 117 -0.37 -10.78 -23.48
C ILE A 117 -0.69 -10.84 -21.99
N CYS A 118 -1.73 -10.13 -21.58
CA CYS A 118 -2.25 -10.25 -20.22
C CYS A 118 -2.71 -11.69 -19.96
N ALA A 119 -2.19 -12.33 -18.89
CA ALA A 119 -2.55 -13.72 -18.59
C ALA A 119 -4.05 -13.88 -18.27
N ARG A 120 -4.70 -12.83 -17.75
CA ARG A 120 -6.11 -12.84 -17.35
C ARG A 120 -7.07 -12.67 -18.53
N CYS A 121 -6.99 -11.56 -19.27
CA CYS A 121 -7.94 -11.22 -20.34
C CYS A 121 -7.45 -11.56 -21.76
N LYS A 122 -6.18 -11.95 -21.89
CA LYS A 122 -5.50 -12.24 -23.17
C LYS A 122 -5.31 -11.02 -24.07
N GLY A 123 -5.54 -9.80 -23.56
CA GLY A 123 -5.27 -8.56 -24.29
C GLY A 123 -3.78 -8.41 -24.61
N HIS A 124 -3.48 -7.94 -25.83
CA HIS A 124 -2.12 -7.71 -26.29
C HIS A 124 -1.43 -6.62 -25.46
N LEU A 125 -0.20 -6.87 -25.04
CA LEU A 125 0.62 -5.92 -24.30
C LEU A 125 1.78 -5.38 -25.14
N GLY A 126 2.43 -6.23 -25.91
CA GLY A 126 3.63 -5.90 -26.68
C GLY A 126 4.50 -7.14 -26.93
N HIS A 127 5.81 -6.99 -26.79
CA HIS A 127 6.77 -8.06 -27.06
C HIS A 127 7.85 -8.14 -25.96
N ILE A 128 8.46 -9.30 -25.81
CA ILE A 128 9.59 -9.52 -24.93
C ILE A 128 10.88 -9.78 -25.74
N PHE A 129 11.98 -9.21 -25.26
CA PHE A 129 13.31 -9.32 -25.85
C PHE A 129 14.29 -9.81 -24.79
N PHE A 130 15.30 -10.55 -25.20
CA PHE A 130 16.29 -11.15 -24.32
C PHE A 130 17.70 -10.79 -24.74
N ASN A 131 18.65 -10.80 -23.82
CA ASN A 131 20.07 -10.65 -24.06
C ASN A 131 20.48 -9.30 -24.68
N GLU A 132 19.75 -8.24 -24.39
CA GLU A 132 20.05 -6.88 -24.85
C GLU A 132 20.98 -6.09 -23.88
N GLY A 133 21.25 -6.61 -22.68
CA GLY A 133 22.22 -6.05 -21.74
C GLY A 133 21.77 -4.79 -20.97
N PHE A 134 20.49 -4.43 -20.98
CA PHE A 134 20.00 -3.22 -20.30
C PHE A 134 19.99 -3.36 -18.77
N THR A 135 19.69 -4.54 -18.26
CA THR A 135 19.61 -4.83 -16.83
C THR A 135 20.27 -6.18 -16.51
N PRO A 136 20.60 -6.46 -15.24
CA PRO A 136 21.16 -7.77 -14.85
C PRO A 136 20.23 -8.96 -15.18
N LYS A 137 18.90 -8.75 -15.25
CA LYS A 137 17.93 -9.79 -15.65
C LYS A 137 17.95 -10.10 -17.13
N ASN A 138 18.57 -9.25 -17.92
CA ASN A 138 18.77 -9.43 -19.35
C ASN A 138 17.50 -9.72 -20.15
N THR A 139 16.39 -9.17 -19.67
CA THR A 139 15.04 -9.30 -20.19
C THR A 139 14.44 -7.91 -20.35
N ARG A 140 13.74 -7.68 -21.45
CA ARG A 140 12.99 -6.44 -21.69
C ARG A 140 11.60 -6.74 -22.24
N HIS A 141 10.59 -6.48 -21.40
CA HIS A 141 9.19 -6.39 -21.84
C HIS A 141 8.98 -5.01 -22.44
N CYS A 142 8.79 -4.91 -23.73
CA CYS A 142 8.45 -3.69 -24.47
C CYS A 142 6.94 -3.62 -24.59
N VAL A 143 6.31 -2.73 -23.83
CA VAL A 143 4.85 -2.74 -23.61
C VAL A 143 4.23 -1.48 -24.18
N ASN A 144 3.12 -1.61 -24.94
CA ASN A 144 2.33 -0.47 -25.37
C ASN A 144 1.78 0.28 -24.15
N SER A 145 2.02 1.57 -24.06
CA SER A 145 1.54 2.41 -22.95
C SER A 145 0.01 2.33 -22.83
N ILE A 146 -0.68 2.38 -23.95
CA ILE A 146 -2.13 2.33 -24.04
C ILE A 146 -2.73 0.99 -23.55
N SER A 147 -1.94 -0.09 -23.52
CA SER A 147 -2.37 -1.39 -22.98
C SER A 147 -2.40 -1.45 -21.45
N MET A 148 -1.94 -0.39 -20.80
CA MET A 148 -1.82 -0.32 -19.34
C MET A 148 -2.50 0.91 -18.75
N LYS A 149 -2.80 0.84 -17.44
CA LYS A 149 -3.07 1.97 -16.54
C LYS A 149 -2.04 1.97 -15.44
N PHE A 150 -1.69 3.15 -14.95
CA PHE A 150 -0.81 3.29 -13.79
C PHE A 150 -1.64 3.62 -12.56
N ILE A 151 -1.45 2.85 -11.50
CA ILE A 151 -2.01 3.09 -10.17
C ILE A 151 -0.85 3.53 -9.28
N PRO A 152 -0.80 4.81 -8.89
CA PRO A 152 0.25 5.28 -8.00
C PRO A 152 0.18 4.58 -6.64
N GLU A 153 1.34 4.28 -6.09
CA GLU A 153 1.44 3.84 -4.70
C GLU A 153 0.95 4.97 -3.80
N LYS A 154 -0.04 4.68 -2.95
CA LYS A 154 -0.44 5.65 -1.93
C LYS A 154 0.77 5.89 -1.04
N ARG A 155 1.31 7.11 -1.05
CA ARG A 155 2.25 7.51 -0.02
C ARG A 155 1.52 7.34 1.31
N GLN A 156 1.98 6.40 2.12
CA GLN A 156 1.54 6.33 3.50
C GLN A 156 2.05 7.61 4.16
N THR A 157 1.15 8.56 4.39
CA THR A 157 1.48 9.80 5.09
C THR A 157 1.55 9.42 6.56
N LEU A 158 2.76 9.38 7.12
CA LEU A 158 2.94 9.20 8.54
C LEU A 158 2.55 10.50 9.26
N HIS A 159 1.79 10.36 10.34
CA HIS A 159 1.43 11.44 11.24
C HIS A 159 2.20 11.33 12.55
N LYS A 160 2.20 12.40 13.32
CA LYS A 160 2.85 12.47 14.64
C LYS A 160 1.83 12.83 15.70
N ALA A 161 1.97 12.21 16.87
CA ALA A 161 1.27 12.58 18.10
C ALA A 161 2.26 12.67 19.25
N TYR A 162 1.95 13.48 20.25
CA TYR A 162 2.85 13.75 21.37
C TYR A 162 2.08 13.67 22.70
N PHE A 163 2.50 12.72 23.57
CA PHE A 163 1.85 12.47 24.83
C PHE A 163 2.85 12.43 25.99
N ALA A 164 2.46 13.01 27.11
CA ALA A 164 3.16 12.93 28.39
C ALA A 164 2.21 12.30 29.42
N SER A 165 2.59 11.18 30.03
CA SER A 165 1.77 10.42 30.98
C SER A 165 2.62 9.78 32.08
N GLY A 166 3.52 10.54 32.69
CA GLY A 166 4.50 10.06 33.67
C GLY A 166 5.85 9.75 33.06
N CYS A 167 6.54 8.72 33.58
CA CYS A 167 7.80 8.27 33.01
C CYS A 167 7.62 7.88 31.53
N PHE A 168 8.37 8.53 30.65
CA PHE A 168 8.27 8.34 29.19
C PHE A 168 8.57 6.91 28.74
N TRP A 169 9.40 6.14 29.46
CA TRP A 169 9.63 4.73 29.13
C TRP A 169 8.38 3.86 29.32
N GLY A 170 7.56 4.15 30.32
CA GLY A 170 6.29 3.48 30.53
C GLY A 170 5.28 3.86 29.43
N THR A 171 5.20 5.14 29.08
CA THR A 171 4.36 5.62 28.01
C THR A 171 4.79 5.02 26.66
N GLU A 172 6.09 5.04 26.34
CA GLU A 172 6.64 4.45 25.12
C GLU A 172 6.31 2.96 25.00
N TYR A 173 6.48 2.20 26.10
CA TYR A 173 6.19 0.76 26.13
C TYR A 173 4.77 0.43 25.68
N TYR A 174 3.78 1.20 26.13
CA TYR A 174 2.40 0.98 25.72
C TYR A 174 2.16 1.33 24.25
N PHE A 175 2.64 2.47 23.78
CA PHE A 175 2.33 2.93 22.43
C PHE A 175 3.08 2.17 21.31
N GLN A 176 4.30 1.70 21.56
CA GLN A 176 5.08 0.95 20.57
C GLN A 176 4.44 -0.40 20.17
N GLU A 177 3.58 -0.97 21.03
CA GLU A 177 2.92 -2.25 20.78
C GLU A 177 1.63 -2.12 19.91
N LEU A 178 1.20 -0.88 19.63
CA LEU A 178 -0.03 -0.67 18.84
C LEU A 178 0.20 -0.93 17.34
N ASP A 179 -0.68 -1.74 16.74
CA ASP A 179 -0.69 -1.86 15.28
C ASP A 179 -1.03 -0.52 14.64
N GLY A 180 -0.22 -0.09 13.69
CA GLY A 180 -0.31 1.22 13.06
C GLY A 180 0.68 2.26 13.61
N VAL A 181 1.34 2.00 14.73
CA VAL A 181 2.49 2.80 15.20
C VAL A 181 3.74 2.32 14.47
N GLU A 182 4.40 3.23 13.77
CA GLU A 182 5.63 2.96 13.02
C GLU A 182 6.87 3.11 13.92
N LYS A 183 6.86 4.12 14.80
CA LYS A 183 7.99 4.44 15.67
C LYS A 183 7.55 5.27 16.86
N THR A 184 8.20 5.03 18.01
CA THR A 184 8.15 5.89 19.19
C THR A 184 9.53 6.48 19.48
N THR A 185 9.57 7.66 20.11
CA THR A 185 10.81 8.32 20.52
C THR A 185 10.53 9.07 21.82
N VAL A 186 11.35 8.85 22.84
CA VAL A 186 11.26 9.58 24.10
C VAL A 186 12.03 10.89 24.04
N GLY A 187 11.52 11.92 24.68
CA GLY A 187 12.14 13.26 24.70
C GLY A 187 11.46 14.19 25.69
N TYR A 188 11.63 15.47 25.47
CA TYR A 188 11.12 16.52 26.38
C TYR A 188 10.37 17.59 25.60
N MET A 189 9.21 18.03 26.09
CA MET A 189 8.42 19.05 25.46
C MET A 189 7.79 20.01 26.49
N GLY A 190 7.44 21.21 26.05
CA GLY A 190 6.66 22.19 26.83
C GLY A 190 7.47 23.09 27.76
N GLY A 191 8.77 22.87 27.92
CA GLY A 191 9.64 23.69 28.73
C GLY A 191 10.23 24.90 28.00
N HIS A 192 11.05 25.66 28.73
CA HIS A 192 11.66 26.91 28.24
C HIS A 192 13.17 26.81 27.99
N LEU A 193 13.82 25.72 28.42
CA LEU A 193 15.25 25.50 28.23
C LEU A 193 15.50 24.80 26.90
N GLU A 194 16.37 25.33 26.08
CA GLU A 194 16.78 24.73 24.81
C GLU A 194 17.72 23.55 25.06
N SER A 195 17.43 22.38 24.43
CA SER A 195 18.23 21.15 24.52
C SER A 195 18.54 20.70 25.97
N PRO A 196 17.52 20.53 26.83
CA PRO A 196 17.77 20.22 28.22
C PRO A 196 18.37 18.83 28.40
N THR A 197 19.26 18.69 29.37
CA THR A 197 19.73 17.38 29.82
C THR A 197 18.69 16.71 30.73
N TYR A 198 18.74 15.39 30.85
CA TYR A 198 17.89 14.64 31.78
C TYR A 198 17.95 15.18 33.20
N ARG A 199 19.17 15.51 33.70
CA ARG A 199 19.34 16.04 35.07
C ARG A 199 18.66 17.38 35.27
N GLU A 200 18.67 18.24 34.26
CA GLU A 200 17.99 19.55 34.32
C GLU A 200 16.48 19.37 34.35
N VAL A 201 15.93 18.47 33.53
CA VAL A 201 14.48 18.17 33.54
C VAL A 201 14.08 17.59 34.92
N CYS A 202 14.84 16.65 35.46
CA CYS A 202 14.58 16.08 36.77
C CYS A 202 14.66 17.09 37.92
N SER A 203 15.32 18.24 37.74
CA SER A 203 15.29 19.32 38.74
C SER A 203 13.90 19.97 38.90
N GLY A 204 12.99 19.76 37.93
CA GLY A 204 11.64 20.34 37.90
C GLY A 204 11.60 21.83 37.56
N THR A 205 12.75 22.46 37.24
CA THR A 205 12.85 23.91 37.00
C THR A 205 12.74 24.31 35.53
N THR A 206 12.88 23.37 34.59
CA THR A 206 12.90 23.65 33.14
C THR A 206 11.51 23.80 32.54
N GLY A 207 10.47 23.33 33.23
CA GLY A 207 9.10 23.28 32.72
C GLY A 207 8.84 22.17 31.70
N HIS A 208 9.87 21.37 31.34
CA HIS A 208 9.73 20.27 30.42
C HIS A 208 8.97 19.09 31.03
N LEU A 209 8.22 18.40 30.18
CA LEU A 209 7.54 17.16 30.47
C LEU A 209 8.26 16.00 29.76
N GLU A 210 8.35 14.85 30.42
CA GLU A 210 8.73 13.61 29.77
C GLU A 210 7.66 13.23 28.76
N THR A 211 8.00 13.28 27.50
CA THR A 211 7.06 13.20 26.37
C THR A 211 7.48 12.10 25.41
N VAL A 212 6.52 11.41 24.81
CA VAL A 212 6.73 10.45 23.74
C VAL A 212 6.19 11.02 22.43
N GLU A 213 7.05 11.09 21.41
CA GLU A 213 6.66 11.28 20.02
C GLU A 213 6.23 9.92 19.46
N ILE A 214 5.06 9.86 18.85
CA ILE A 214 4.49 8.67 18.20
C ILE A 214 4.33 8.98 16.73
N ILE A 215 5.04 8.24 15.88
CA ILE A 215 4.89 8.29 14.42
C ILE A 215 3.96 7.13 14.04
N TYR A 216 2.86 7.42 13.37
CA TYR A 216 1.83 6.42 13.11
C TYR A 216 1.21 6.54 11.70
N HIS A 217 0.59 5.45 11.24
CA HIS A 217 -0.16 5.34 10.00
C HIS A 217 -1.64 5.69 10.25
N PRO A 218 -2.15 6.85 9.83
CA PRO A 218 -3.51 7.29 10.14
C PRO A 218 -4.60 6.42 9.51
N GLU A 219 -4.26 5.63 8.49
CA GLU A 219 -5.16 4.64 7.89
C GLU A 219 -5.26 3.32 8.69
N LYS A 220 -4.36 3.09 9.66
CA LYS A 220 -4.36 1.90 10.52
C LYS A 220 -4.85 2.22 11.93
N ILE A 221 -4.41 3.35 12.48
CA ILE A 221 -4.80 3.84 13.81
C ILE A 221 -5.03 5.35 13.73
N SER A 222 -6.19 5.81 14.16
CA SER A 222 -6.54 7.23 14.16
C SER A 222 -5.95 7.97 15.36
N TYR A 223 -5.83 9.30 15.27
CA TYR A 223 -5.45 10.14 16.42
C TYR A 223 -6.45 9.97 17.58
N GLU A 224 -7.74 9.82 17.29
CA GLU A 224 -8.79 9.59 18.28
C GLU A 224 -8.55 8.29 19.07
N GLU A 225 -8.15 7.22 18.40
CA GLU A 225 -7.80 5.94 19.06
C GLU A 225 -6.54 6.08 19.92
N LEU A 226 -5.53 6.83 19.47
CA LEU A 226 -4.35 7.12 20.28
C LEU A 226 -4.70 7.93 21.54
N VAL A 227 -5.57 8.95 21.44
CA VAL A 227 -6.05 9.73 22.59
C VAL A 227 -6.86 8.86 23.55
N LYS A 228 -7.71 7.99 23.03
CA LYS A 228 -8.45 7.04 23.86
C LYS A 228 -7.49 6.13 24.63
N TYR A 229 -6.53 5.54 23.94
CA TYR A 229 -5.53 4.65 24.53
C TYR A 229 -4.65 5.37 25.55
N PHE A 230 -4.29 6.63 25.30
CA PHE A 230 -3.61 7.48 26.28
C PHE A 230 -4.35 7.52 27.62
N PHE A 231 -5.67 7.78 27.62
CA PHE A 231 -6.46 7.81 28.84
C PHE A 231 -6.67 6.44 29.49
N GLU A 232 -6.50 5.34 28.75
CA GLU A 232 -6.62 3.98 29.26
C GLU A 232 -5.32 3.45 29.94
N THR A 233 -4.17 4.07 29.64
CA THR A 233 -2.86 3.54 30.06
C THR A 233 -2.25 4.23 31.27
N HIS A 234 -2.84 5.30 31.81
CA HIS A 234 -2.31 6.02 32.96
C HIS A 234 -3.43 6.60 33.85
N ASN A 235 -3.06 7.09 35.03
CA ASN A 235 -3.99 7.77 35.93
C ASN A 235 -4.12 9.25 35.58
N PHE A 236 -5.04 9.59 34.69
CA PHE A 236 -5.32 10.94 34.22
C PHE A 236 -5.92 11.88 35.30
N THR A 237 -6.14 11.39 36.55
CA THR A 237 -6.68 12.22 37.66
C THR A 237 -5.60 12.68 38.62
N GLN A 238 -4.37 12.15 38.55
CA GLN A 238 -3.28 12.51 39.41
C GLN A 238 -2.66 13.85 39.02
N LYS A 239 -2.56 14.77 39.99
CA LYS A 239 -2.17 16.18 39.72
C LYS A 239 -0.67 16.46 39.85
N ASN A 240 0.07 15.66 40.61
CA ASN A 240 1.45 15.95 41.00
C ASN A 240 2.49 14.98 40.41
N GLY A 241 2.11 14.19 39.44
CA GLY A 241 2.96 13.19 38.84
C GLY A 241 2.14 12.02 38.26
N GLN A 242 2.75 10.81 38.25
CA GLN A 242 2.08 9.60 37.76
C GLN A 242 2.56 8.39 38.59
N GLY A 243 1.62 7.72 39.31
CA GLY A 243 1.97 6.63 40.18
C GLY A 243 2.97 7.08 41.25
N PRO A 244 4.12 6.39 41.40
CA PRO A 244 5.16 6.75 42.33
C PRO A 244 6.05 7.92 41.88
N ASP A 245 6.01 8.27 40.61
CA ASP A 245 6.83 9.34 40.01
C ASP A 245 6.20 10.70 40.30
N ILE A 246 6.79 11.43 41.25
CA ILE A 246 6.29 12.73 41.67
C ILE A 246 7.20 13.83 41.10
N GLY A 247 6.60 14.81 40.47
CA GLY A 247 7.29 15.96 39.85
C GLY A 247 6.54 16.51 38.67
N SER A 248 6.84 17.77 38.34
CA SER A 248 6.18 18.48 37.21
C SER A 248 6.44 17.81 35.84
N GLN A 249 7.61 17.20 35.67
CA GLN A 249 7.99 16.49 34.45
C GLN A 249 7.14 15.25 34.17
N TYR A 250 6.44 14.72 35.17
CA TYR A 250 5.59 13.51 35.07
C TYR A 250 4.09 13.83 34.97
N HIS A 251 3.72 15.09 34.73
CA HIS A 251 2.31 15.45 34.56
C HIS A 251 1.71 14.85 33.31
N SER A 252 0.39 14.68 33.33
CA SER A 252 -0.40 14.21 32.18
C SER A 252 -0.68 15.37 31.23
N PHE A 253 -0.22 15.23 29.95
CA PHE A 253 -0.41 16.24 28.90
C PHE A 253 -0.63 15.59 27.53
N ILE A 254 -1.46 16.24 26.71
CA ILE A 254 -1.56 16.00 25.27
C ILE A 254 -1.08 17.28 24.57
N PHE A 255 -0.09 17.14 23.67
CA PHE A 255 0.37 18.22 22.82
C PHE A 255 -0.27 18.07 21.43
N TYR A 256 -1.11 19.03 21.05
CA TYR A 256 -1.83 19.00 19.78
C TYR A 256 -1.11 19.83 18.70
N ALA A 257 -1.08 19.34 17.47
CA ALA A 257 -0.45 20.01 16.33
C ALA A 257 -1.43 20.90 15.54
N ASN A 258 -2.75 20.68 15.69
CA ASN A 258 -3.79 21.41 14.97
C ASN A 258 -5.10 21.42 15.75
N GLU A 259 -6.07 22.22 15.30
CA GLU A 259 -7.35 22.40 16.00
C GLU A 259 -8.18 21.10 16.05
N ASN A 260 -8.14 20.26 15.01
CA ASN A 260 -8.85 18.97 15.01
C ASN A 260 -8.33 18.03 16.12
N GLU A 261 -7.01 17.97 16.32
CA GLU A 261 -6.41 17.17 17.39
C GLU A 261 -6.81 17.71 18.77
N LYS A 262 -6.85 19.03 18.92
CA LYS A 262 -7.32 19.68 20.14
C LYS A 262 -8.77 19.35 20.44
N GLU A 263 -9.68 19.48 19.47
CA GLU A 263 -11.09 19.16 19.61
C GLU A 263 -11.30 17.70 20.02
N ILE A 264 -10.53 16.76 19.45
CA ILE A 264 -10.57 15.35 19.84
C ILE A 264 -10.15 15.18 21.30
N ALA A 265 -9.04 15.78 21.71
CA ALA A 265 -8.57 15.69 23.09
C ALA A 265 -9.56 16.31 24.09
N GLU A 266 -10.10 17.50 23.80
CA GLU A 266 -11.12 18.17 24.60
C GLU A 266 -12.39 17.31 24.75
N LYS A 267 -12.86 16.71 23.67
CA LYS A 267 -14.01 15.78 23.66
C LYS A 267 -13.81 14.63 24.65
N TYR A 268 -12.64 14.01 24.66
CA TYR A 268 -12.36 12.90 25.60
C TYR A 268 -12.28 13.37 27.06
N ILE A 269 -11.66 14.54 27.32
CA ILE A 269 -11.66 15.17 28.64
C ILE A 269 -13.10 15.42 29.11
N GLU A 270 -13.95 16.00 28.26
CA GLU A 270 -15.35 16.22 28.60
C GLU A 270 -16.14 14.94 28.90
N ILE A 271 -15.91 13.87 28.12
CA ILE A 271 -16.52 12.55 28.36
C ILE A 271 -16.14 12.02 29.75
N LEU A 272 -14.87 12.16 30.12
CA LEU A 272 -14.40 11.72 31.44
C LEU A 272 -14.96 12.56 32.58
N ILE A 273 -15.03 13.88 32.40
CA ILE A 273 -15.69 14.79 33.38
C ILE A 273 -17.17 14.44 33.55
N LYS A 274 -17.90 14.22 32.45
CA LYS A 274 -19.32 13.79 32.48
C LYS A 274 -19.51 12.44 33.19
N LYS A 275 -18.49 11.58 33.19
CA LYS A 275 -18.47 10.32 33.97
C LYS A 275 -18.10 10.52 35.45
N GLY A 276 -17.84 11.75 35.91
CA GLY A 276 -17.55 12.08 37.29
C GLY A 276 -16.05 12.09 37.67
N TYR A 277 -15.15 11.97 36.71
CA TYR A 277 -13.71 12.04 36.99
C TYR A 277 -13.22 13.49 37.11
N GLN A 278 -12.24 13.71 37.99
CA GLN A 278 -11.48 14.96 38.06
C GLN A 278 -10.25 14.83 37.15
N VAL A 279 -10.37 15.23 35.89
CA VAL A 279 -9.28 15.10 34.92
C VAL A 279 -8.18 16.12 35.22
N ALA A 280 -6.96 15.64 35.43
CA ALA A 280 -5.75 16.46 35.64
C ALA A 280 -4.95 16.68 34.35
N THR A 281 -5.26 15.94 33.27
CA THR A 281 -4.63 16.09 31.94
C THR A 281 -4.80 17.48 31.42
N LYS A 282 -3.72 18.10 30.95
CA LYS A 282 -3.71 19.43 30.31
C LYS A 282 -3.44 19.31 28.83
N LEU A 283 -3.82 20.35 28.09
CA LEU A 283 -3.57 20.48 26.64
C LEU A 283 -2.62 21.64 26.38
N ALA A 284 -1.71 21.47 25.47
CA ALA A 284 -0.88 22.54 24.93
C ALA A 284 -0.62 22.33 23.44
N SER A 285 -0.30 23.39 22.72
CA SER A 285 0.17 23.25 21.34
C SER A 285 1.55 22.60 21.32
N VAL A 286 1.82 21.84 20.24
CA VAL A 286 3.16 21.27 19.99
C VAL A 286 4.20 22.38 19.98
N SER A 287 5.30 22.14 20.67
CA SER A 287 6.51 22.97 20.68
C SER A 287 7.72 22.14 20.21
N ILE A 288 8.92 22.64 20.43
CA ILE A 288 10.14 21.87 20.11
C ILE A 288 10.19 20.63 21.01
N PHE A 289 10.40 19.48 20.35
CA PHE A 289 10.56 18.16 20.98
C PHE A 289 12.03 17.76 21.00
#